data_d51df4010bb5c6fb72fe119601d23c76
#
_entry.id   d51df4010bb5c6fb72fe119601d23c76
#
_cell.length_a   1.000
_cell.length_b   1.000
_cell.length_c   1.000
_cell.angle_alpha   90.00
_cell.angle_beta   90.00
_cell.angle_gamma   90.00
#
_symmetry.space_group_name_H-M   'P 1'
#
loop_
_entity.id
_entity.type
_entity.pdbx_description
1 polymer ?
#
loop_
_entity_poly.entity_id
_entity_poly.type
_entity_poly.pdbx_seq_one_letter_code
_entity_poly.pdbx_strand_id
1 'polypeptide(L)'
;MHKDKPTLNLDALRDSVAFSVRLSQAAIDAIDVGTTLDPAGDAALAAARGYVAGGARNNALRRAAMDAYRAAQRVGAGPAFHALHSVSAAAGAAFLHPPGGSTDAHQTKHILGAAVQYVLCIEASGGDSAAAFGSVMTCIPDAIKELLRMYPEPVAGKQRYGAVLVMLYRSIT
;
A
#
# COMPACT_ATOMS: atom_id res chain seq x y z
N MET A 1 10.24 3.96 -35.04
CA MET A 1 10.57 2.92 -34.04
C MET A 1 9.60 3.08 -32.87
N HIS A 2 8.48 2.33 -32.86
CA HIS A 2 7.61 2.25 -31.68
C HIS A 2 8.44 1.55 -30.58
N LYS A 3 8.89 2.28 -29.57
CA LYS A 3 9.36 1.66 -28.32
C LYS A 3 8.11 0.99 -27.73
N ASP A 4 8.13 -0.33 -27.68
CA ASP A 4 7.11 -1.07 -26.94
C ASP A 4 7.06 -0.51 -25.53
N LYS A 5 5.89 0.08 -25.17
CA LYS A 5 5.68 0.56 -23.82
C LYS A 5 5.70 -0.67 -22.90
N PRO A 6 6.49 -0.62 -21.81
CA PRO A 6 6.48 -1.73 -20.86
C PRO A 6 5.06 -1.96 -20.37
N THR A 7 4.57 -3.19 -20.52
CA THR A 7 3.25 -3.58 -20.05
C THR A 7 3.36 -4.16 -18.65
N LEU A 8 2.56 -3.68 -17.72
CA LEU A 8 2.37 -4.36 -16.44
C LEU A 8 1.57 -5.64 -16.68
N ASN A 9 2.16 -6.78 -16.34
CA ASN A 9 1.45 -8.02 -16.38
C ASN A 9 0.51 -8.16 -15.16
N LEU A 10 -0.47 -9.04 -15.28
CA LEU A 10 -1.47 -9.25 -14.24
C LEU A 10 -0.86 -9.85 -12.96
N ASP A 11 0.19 -10.66 -13.09
CA ASP A 11 0.85 -11.28 -11.95
C ASP A 11 1.59 -10.23 -11.11
N ALA A 12 2.32 -9.30 -11.74
CA ALA A 12 2.96 -8.19 -11.03
C ALA A 12 1.95 -7.32 -10.26
N LEU A 13 0.75 -7.11 -10.81
CA LEU A 13 -0.33 -6.41 -10.11
C LEU A 13 -0.84 -7.21 -8.91
N ARG A 14 -1.04 -8.51 -9.06
CA ARG A 14 -1.47 -9.38 -7.96
C ARG A 14 -0.41 -9.49 -6.87
N ASP A 15 0.87 -9.58 -7.24
CA ASP A 15 1.98 -9.60 -6.29
C ASP A 15 2.05 -8.30 -5.49
N SER A 16 1.84 -7.14 -6.14
CA SER A 16 1.78 -5.84 -5.46
C SER A 16 0.62 -5.78 -4.46
N VAL A 17 -0.56 -6.26 -4.83
CA VAL A 17 -1.71 -6.32 -3.92
C VAL A 17 -1.46 -7.33 -2.80
N ALA A 18 -0.91 -8.51 -3.08
CA ALA A 18 -0.62 -9.54 -2.07
C ALA A 18 0.38 -9.03 -1.01
N PHE A 19 1.45 -8.36 -1.45
CA PHE A 19 2.39 -7.70 -0.56
C PHE A 19 1.70 -6.65 0.32
N SER A 20 0.89 -5.79 -0.27
CA SER A 20 0.14 -4.75 0.42
C SER A 20 -0.89 -5.32 1.41
N VAL A 21 -1.62 -6.38 1.05
CA VAL A 21 -2.58 -7.09 1.93
C VAL A 21 -1.89 -7.63 3.19
N ARG A 22 -0.70 -8.21 3.05
CA ARG A 22 0.07 -8.74 4.19
C ARG A 22 0.42 -7.63 5.19
N LEU A 23 0.90 -6.49 4.69
CA LEU A 23 1.27 -5.36 5.54
C LEU A 23 0.04 -4.66 6.14
N SER A 24 -1.08 -4.62 5.41
CA SER A 24 -2.33 -4.09 5.95
C SER A 24 -2.88 -4.98 7.07
N GLN A 25 -2.77 -6.30 6.95
CA GLN A 25 -3.14 -7.20 8.05
C GLN A 25 -2.25 -6.95 9.27
N ALA A 26 -0.93 -6.83 9.06
CA ALA A 26 -0.01 -6.53 10.16
C ALA A 26 -0.29 -5.17 10.82
N ALA A 27 -0.74 -4.17 10.06
CA ALA A 27 -1.16 -2.88 10.61
C ALA A 27 -2.43 -3.02 11.47
N ILE A 28 -3.40 -3.82 11.03
CA ILE A 28 -4.62 -4.11 11.81
C ILE A 28 -4.28 -4.85 13.10
N ASP A 29 -3.42 -5.87 13.02
CA ASP A 29 -3.02 -6.69 14.16
C ASP A 29 -2.23 -5.89 15.21
N ALA A 30 -1.64 -4.76 14.82
CA ALA A 30 -0.90 -3.87 15.71
C ALA A 30 -1.77 -2.86 16.47
N ILE A 31 -3.06 -2.77 16.14
CA ILE A 31 -4.00 -1.91 16.86
C ILE A 31 -4.41 -2.58 18.17
N ASP A 32 -4.57 -1.80 19.23
CA ASP A 32 -4.95 -2.28 20.55
C ASP A 32 -6.20 -3.16 20.52
N VAL A 33 -6.16 -4.25 21.30
CA VAL A 33 -7.30 -5.14 21.50
C VAL A 33 -8.48 -4.34 22.06
N GLY A 34 -9.59 -4.33 21.33
CA GLY A 34 -10.78 -3.55 21.67
C GLY A 34 -11.05 -2.33 20.78
N THR A 35 -10.08 -1.94 19.96
CA THR A 35 -10.34 -0.94 18.91
C THR A 35 -11.04 -1.63 17.73
N THR A 36 -12.29 -1.28 17.49
CA THR A 36 -13.02 -1.78 16.31
C THR A 36 -12.62 -0.97 15.09
N LEU A 37 -12.09 -1.62 14.08
CA LEU A 37 -11.85 -0.99 12.78
C LEU A 37 -13.20 -0.71 12.09
N ASP A 38 -13.28 0.40 11.34
CA ASP A 38 -14.47 0.69 10.52
C ASP A 38 -14.71 -0.46 9.53
N PRO A 39 -15.96 -0.97 9.39
CA PRO A 39 -16.29 -2.09 8.50
C PRO A 39 -15.85 -1.90 7.04
N ALA A 40 -15.67 -0.66 6.59
CA ALA A 40 -15.10 -0.36 5.27
C ALA A 40 -13.67 -0.87 5.12
N GLY A 41 -12.91 -0.95 6.22
CA GLY A 41 -11.57 -1.55 6.23
C GLY A 41 -11.62 -3.05 5.93
N ASP A 42 -12.49 -3.79 6.64
CA ASP A 42 -12.65 -5.23 6.42
C ASP A 42 -13.14 -5.53 5.00
N ALA A 43 -14.09 -4.74 4.50
CA ALA A 43 -14.61 -4.88 3.14
C ALA A 43 -13.52 -4.65 2.08
N ALA A 44 -12.67 -3.63 2.25
CA ALA A 44 -11.59 -3.36 1.31
C ALA A 44 -10.49 -4.43 1.36
N LEU A 45 -10.14 -4.93 2.56
CA LEU A 45 -9.17 -6.01 2.71
C LEU A 45 -9.69 -7.32 2.08
N ALA A 46 -10.96 -7.65 2.29
CA ALA A 46 -11.61 -8.80 1.66
C ALA A 46 -11.63 -8.67 0.12
N ALA A 47 -11.96 -7.48 -0.40
CA ALA A 47 -11.94 -7.22 -1.84
C ALA A 47 -10.53 -7.35 -2.44
N ALA A 48 -9.50 -6.84 -1.76
CA ALA A 48 -8.10 -6.99 -2.17
C ALA A 48 -7.66 -8.46 -2.18
N ARG A 49 -8.02 -9.24 -1.16
CA ARG A 49 -7.77 -10.70 -1.11
C ARG A 49 -8.48 -11.44 -2.24
N GLY A 50 -9.73 -11.07 -2.53
CA GLY A 50 -10.47 -11.63 -3.66
C GLY A 50 -9.78 -11.37 -5.01
N TYR A 51 -9.21 -10.18 -5.19
CA TYR A 51 -8.42 -9.88 -6.38
C TYR A 51 -7.14 -10.73 -6.48
N VAL A 52 -6.41 -10.90 -5.37
CA VAL A 52 -5.22 -11.77 -5.31
C VAL A 52 -5.58 -13.22 -5.64
N ALA A 53 -6.73 -13.69 -5.18
CA ALA A 53 -7.24 -15.05 -5.45
C ALA A 53 -7.74 -15.27 -6.87
N GLY A 54 -7.57 -14.32 -7.78
CA GLY A 54 -7.96 -14.45 -9.19
C GLY A 54 -9.18 -13.62 -9.60
N GLY A 55 -9.75 -12.85 -8.67
CA GLY A 55 -10.87 -11.96 -8.96
C GLY A 55 -10.54 -10.86 -9.97
N ALA A 56 -11.58 -10.25 -10.53
CA ALA A 56 -11.45 -9.19 -11.52
C ALA A 56 -11.13 -7.84 -10.88
N ARG A 57 -10.31 -7.04 -11.58
CA ARG A 57 -10.15 -5.62 -11.31
C ARG A 57 -11.40 -4.88 -11.79
N ASN A 58 -12.25 -4.49 -10.87
CA ASN A 58 -13.56 -3.92 -11.16
C ASN A 58 -13.90 -2.69 -10.30
N ASN A 59 -15.06 -2.08 -10.56
CA ASN A 59 -15.52 -0.91 -9.82
C ASN A 59 -15.85 -1.23 -8.34
N ALA A 60 -16.20 -2.45 -7.98
CA ALA A 60 -16.44 -2.83 -6.59
C ALA A 60 -15.15 -2.76 -5.76
N LEU A 61 -14.04 -3.29 -6.29
CA LEU A 61 -12.72 -3.18 -5.67
C LEU A 61 -12.28 -1.71 -5.53
N ARG A 62 -12.51 -0.88 -6.55
CA ARG A 62 -12.20 0.56 -6.48
C ARG A 62 -13.03 1.29 -5.43
N ARG A 63 -14.35 1.00 -5.35
CA ARG A 63 -15.22 1.59 -4.34
C ARG A 63 -14.78 1.18 -2.93
N ALA A 64 -14.48 -0.10 -2.71
CA ALA A 64 -13.99 -0.58 -1.41
C ALA A 64 -12.71 0.17 -0.96
N ALA A 65 -11.74 0.38 -1.87
CA ALA A 65 -10.55 1.19 -1.59
C ALA A 65 -10.91 2.62 -1.16
N MET A 66 -11.84 3.27 -1.88
CA MET A 66 -12.26 4.64 -1.59
C MET A 66 -13.08 4.74 -0.29
N ASP A 67 -13.88 3.75 0.04
CA ASP A 67 -14.67 3.73 1.27
C ASP A 67 -13.76 3.56 2.50
N ALA A 68 -12.73 2.71 2.43
CA ALA A 68 -11.71 2.62 3.47
C ALA A 68 -10.92 3.93 3.61
N TYR A 69 -10.58 4.60 2.50
CA TYR A 69 -9.96 5.93 2.54
C TYR A 69 -10.84 6.94 3.27
N ARG A 70 -12.14 7.01 2.96
CA ARG A 70 -13.08 7.92 3.61
C ARG A 70 -13.27 7.57 5.08
N ALA A 71 -13.27 6.27 5.43
CA ALA A 71 -13.32 5.81 6.80
C ALA A 71 -12.11 6.32 7.59
N ALA A 72 -10.90 6.24 7.01
CA ALA A 72 -9.69 6.79 7.63
C ALA A 72 -9.83 8.29 7.94
N GLN A 73 -10.41 9.07 7.01
CA GLN A 73 -10.60 10.51 7.25
C GLN A 73 -11.58 10.81 8.41
N ARG A 74 -12.49 9.87 8.74
CA ARG A 74 -13.47 10.05 9.83
C ARG A 74 -12.93 9.71 11.21
N VAL A 75 -12.00 8.75 11.31
CA VAL A 75 -11.50 8.30 12.62
C VAL A 75 -10.46 9.24 13.25
N GLY A 76 -9.93 10.20 12.47
CA GLY A 76 -8.90 11.10 12.96
C GLY A 76 -7.52 10.46 13.07
N ALA A 77 -6.53 11.25 13.48
CA ALA A 77 -5.14 10.79 13.59
C ALA A 77 -4.98 9.69 14.64
N GLY A 78 -4.17 8.67 14.32
CA GLY A 78 -3.87 7.56 15.22
C GLY A 78 -3.67 6.24 14.49
N PRO A 79 -3.49 5.12 15.22
CA PRO A 79 -3.22 3.81 14.60
C PRO A 79 -4.33 3.38 13.63
N ALA A 80 -5.61 3.55 13.99
CA ALA A 80 -6.75 3.18 13.14
C ALA A 80 -6.77 3.97 11.82
N PHE A 81 -6.39 5.25 11.83
CA PHE A 81 -6.21 6.06 10.62
C PHE A 81 -5.22 5.40 9.66
N HIS A 82 -4.05 5.01 10.16
CA HIS A 82 -3.00 4.42 9.36
C HIS A 82 -3.38 3.01 8.89
N ALA A 83 -4.03 2.20 9.71
CA ALA A 83 -4.49 0.87 9.31
C ALA A 83 -5.54 0.96 8.17
N LEU A 84 -6.52 1.86 8.26
CA LEU A 84 -7.52 2.09 7.22
C LEU A 84 -6.88 2.61 5.91
N HIS A 85 -5.90 3.50 6.01
CA HIS A 85 -5.14 3.94 4.85
C HIS A 85 -4.30 2.83 4.23
N SER A 86 -3.72 1.93 5.05
CA SER A 86 -2.98 0.77 4.57
C SER A 86 -3.89 -0.15 3.74
N VAL A 87 -5.08 -0.46 4.25
CA VAL A 87 -6.07 -1.30 3.55
C VAL A 87 -6.56 -0.64 2.26
N SER A 88 -6.84 0.67 2.31
CA SER A 88 -7.18 1.45 1.11
C SER A 88 -6.07 1.36 0.05
N ALA A 89 -4.80 1.51 0.47
CA ALA A 89 -3.65 1.38 -0.42
C ALA A 89 -3.53 -0.03 -1.01
N ALA A 90 -3.79 -1.08 -0.22
CA ALA A 90 -3.76 -2.47 -0.70
C ALA A 90 -4.78 -2.71 -1.82
N ALA A 91 -6.03 -2.30 -1.64
CA ALA A 91 -7.04 -2.41 -2.68
C ALA A 91 -6.74 -1.49 -3.88
N GLY A 92 -6.15 -0.32 -3.63
CA GLY A 92 -5.73 0.65 -4.66
C GLY A 92 -4.55 0.18 -5.51
N ALA A 93 -3.68 -0.69 -5.00
CA ALA A 93 -2.51 -1.21 -5.72
C ALA A 93 -2.90 -2.03 -6.98
N ALA A 94 -4.12 -2.57 -7.04
CA ALA A 94 -4.65 -3.22 -8.25
C ALA A 94 -4.79 -2.26 -9.45
N PHE A 95 -4.78 -0.94 -9.21
CA PHE A 95 -5.00 0.09 -10.23
C PHE A 95 -3.71 0.80 -10.64
N LEU A 96 -2.57 0.14 -10.46
CA LEU A 96 -1.29 0.61 -10.96
C LEU A 96 -1.34 0.85 -12.47
N HIS A 97 -0.70 1.93 -12.93
CA HIS A 97 -0.57 2.24 -14.35
C HIS A 97 0.80 1.78 -14.87
N PRO A 98 0.88 1.32 -16.14
CA PRO A 98 2.16 1.01 -16.77
C PRO A 98 3.11 2.22 -16.75
N PRO A 99 4.44 1.99 -16.63
CA PRO A 99 5.42 3.08 -16.67
C PRO A 99 5.46 3.78 -18.03
N GLY A 100 5.95 5.02 -18.04
CA GLY A 100 6.03 5.87 -19.22
C GLY A 100 4.82 6.81 -19.39
N GLY A 101 4.04 7.01 -18.31
CA GLY A 101 2.90 7.91 -18.26
C GLY A 101 3.15 9.18 -17.43
N SER A 102 2.24 10.15 -17.53
CA SER A 102 2.27 11.38 -16.72
C SER A 102 2.06 11.15 -15.21
N THR A 103 1.62 9.96 -14.84
CA THR A 103 1.31 9.58 -13.45
C THR A 103 2.42 8.81 -12.76
N ASP A 104 3.56 8.57 -13.40
CA ASP A 104 4.65 7.71 -12.90
C ASP A 104 5.14 8.13 -11.50
N ALA A 105 5.24 9.43 -11.24
CA ALA A 105 5.64 9.95 -9.93
C ALA A 105 4.69 9.55 -8.78
N HIS A 106 3.48 9.10 -9.09
CA HIS A 106 2.49 8.66 -8.10
C HIS A 106 2.42 7.13 -7.95
N GLN A 107 2.98 6.37 -8.91
CA GLN A 107 2.83 4.90 -8.91
C GLN A 107 3.56 4.25 -7.73
N THR A 108 4.70 4.79 -7.32
CA THR A 108 5.44 4.31 -6.14
C THR A 108 4.58 4.34 -4.86
N LYS A 109 3.66 5.31 -4.74
CA LYS A 109 2.69 5.37 -3.63
C LYS A 109 1.67 4.23 -3.66
N HIS A 110 1.30 3.76 -4.84
CA HIS A 110 0.42 2.59 -4.98
C HIS A 110 1.13 1.29 -4.62
N ILE A 111 2.43 1.18 -4.89
CA ILE A 111 3.23 -0.01 -4.60
C ILE A 111 3.60 -0.07 -3.10
N LEU A 112 4.08 1.04 -2.54
CA LEU A 112 4.60 1.10 -1.17
C LEU A 112 3.63 1.69 -0.15
N GLY A 113 2.46 2.19 -0.57
CA GLY A 113 1.54 2.91 0.31
C GLY A 113 1.12 2.12 1.54
N ALA A 114 0.81 0.84 1.38
CA ALA A 114 0.46 -0.03 2.50
C ALA A 114 1.65 -0.23 3.46
N ALA A 115 2.88 -0.35 2.93
CA ALA A 115 4.09 -0.48 3.72
C ALA A 115 4.38 0.79 4.54
N VAL A 116 4.26 1.96 3.92
CA VAL A 116 4.40 3.24 4.62
C VAL A 116 3.39 3.37 5.74
N GLN A 117 2.12 3.05 5.47
CA GLN A 117 1.06 3.14 6.46
C GLN A 117 1.21 2.12 7.59
N TYR A 118 1.74 0.92 7.32
CA TYR A 118 2.10 -0.05 8.35
C TYR A 118 3.16 0.53 9.31
N VAL A 119 4.26 1.07 8.79
CA VAL A 119 5.31 1.69 9.62
C VAL A 119 4.74 2.83 10.47
N LEU A 120 3.90 3.69 9.89
CA LEU A 120 3.25 4.79 10.60
C LEU A 120 2.21 4.33 11.62
N CYS A 121 1.53 3.20 11.36
CA CYS A 121 0.61 2.58 12.31
C CYS A 121 1.35 2.12 13.56
N ILE A 122 2.48 1.43 13.40
CA ILE A 122 3.34 1.01 14.52
C ILE A 122 3.86 2.23 15.29
N GLU A 123 4.33 3.26 14.59
CA GLU A 123 4.79 4.51 15.22
C GLU A 123 3.67 5.17 16.03
N ALA A 124 2.46 5.26 15.48
CA ALA A 124 1.30 5.83 16.14
C ALA A 124 0.78 4.99 17.34
N SER A 125 1.05 3.70 17.34
CA SER A 125 0.77 2.79 18.48
C SER A 125 1.85 2.86 19.58
N GLY A 126 2.87 3.70 19.43
CA GLY A 126 3.99 3.78 20.37
C GLY A 126 5.01 2.64 20.23
N GLY A 127 4.93 1.87 19.13
CA GLY A 127 5.86 0.79 18.82
C GLY A 127 7.13 1.26 18.11
N ASP A 128 8.04 0.32 17.87
CA ASP A 128 9.32 0.57 17.21
C ASP A 128 9.17 0.65 15.68
N SER A 129 9.13 1.86 15.16
CA SER A 129 9.02 2.10 13.70
C SER A 129 10.26 1.63 12.93
N ALA A 130 11.44 1.56 13.55
CA ALA A 130 12.64 1.02 12.90
C ALA A 130 12.54 -0.50 12.74
N ALA A 131 12.02 -1.20 13.75
CA ALA A 131 11.72 -2.64 13.66
C ALA A 131 10.64 -2.91 12.61
N ALA A 132 9.60 -2.09 12.53
CA ALA A 132 8.56 -2.18 11.50
C ALA A 132 9.14 -1.99 10.09
N PHE A 133 10.00 -1.00 9.91
CA PHE A 133 10.74 -0.79 8.66
C PHE A 133 11.58 -2.02 8.28
N GLY A 134 12.34 -2.57 9.22
CA GLY A 134 13.11 -3.80 9.04
C GLY A 134 12.23 -4.98 8.62
N SER A 135 11.03 -5.11 9.19
CA SER A 135 10.05 -6.14 8.83
C SER A 135 9.59 -6.00 7.38
N VAL A 136 9.34 -4.78 6.90
CA VAL A 136 9.03 -4.53 5.48
C VAL A 136 10.19 -4.98 4.60
N MET A 137 11.42 -4.60 4.94
CA MET A 137 12.63 -4.95 4.16
C MET A 137 12.85 -6.47 4.08
N THR A 138 12.51 -7.20 5.14
CA THR A 138 12.65 -8.66 5.19
C THR A 138 11.57 -9.38 4.39
N CYS A 139 10.35 -8.82 4.31
CA CYS A 139 9.22 -9.50 3.68
C CYS A 139 8.93 -9.06 2.23
N ILE A 140 9.67 -8.06 1.71
CA ILE A 140 9.43 -7.56 0.35
C ILE A 140 9.89 -8.56 -0.71
N PRO A 141 9.00 -9.01 -1.62
CA PRO A 141 9.36 -9.92 -2.71
C PRO A 141 10.25 -9.25 -3.75
N ASP A 142 11.11 -10.03 -4.42
CA ASP A 142 11.95 -9.52 -5.50
C ASP A 142 11.13 -8.95 -6.67
N ALA A 143 9.97 -9.53 -6.97
CA ALA A 143 9.06 -8.99 -7.97
C ALA A 143 8.63 -7.55 -7.67
N ILE A 144 8.48 -7.18 -6.39
CA ILE A 144 8.15 -5.80 -6.00
C ILE A 144 9.36 -4.88 -6.14
N LYS A 145 10.58 -5.38 -5.85
CA LYS A 145 11.81 -4.62 -6.08
C LYS A 145 12.01 -4.31 -7.56
N GLU A 146 11.77 -5.30 -8.42
CA GLU A 146 11.82 -5.13 -9.89
C GLU A 146 10.76 -4.13 -10.37
N LEU A 147 9.54 -4.26 -9.86
CA LEU A 147 8.44 -3.35 -10.19
C LEU A 147 8.77 -1.90 -9.81
N LEU A 148 9.34 -1.68 -8.62
CA LEU A 148 9.72 -0.33 -8.16
C LEU A 148 10.78 0.32 -9.06
N ARG A 149 11.75 -0.45 -9.57
CA ARG A 149 12.79 0.07 -10.48
C ARG A 149 12.24 0.59 -11.81
N MET A 150 11.01 0.23 -12.16
CA MET A 150 10.34 0.75 -13.37
C MET A 150 9.80 2.17 -13.19
N TYR A 151 9.74 2.69 -11.97
CA TYR A 151 9.18 4.00 -11.66
C TYR A 151 10.22 4.92 -11.03
N PRO A 152 10.06 6.25 -11.20
CA PRO A 152 10.99 7.22 -10.64
C PRO A 152 10.91 7.22 -9.11
N GLU A 153 12.00 7.67 -8.49
CA GLU A 153 12.04 7.94 -7.05
C GLU A 153 10.92 8.92 -6.65
N PRO A 154 10.15 8.61 -5.60
CA PRO A 154 9.13 9.51 -5.13
C PRO A 154 9.74 10.77 -4.49
N VAL A 155 9.06 11.90 -4.66
CA VAL A 155 9.47 13.14 -4.00
C VAL A 155 8.99 13.12 -2.55
N ALA A 156 9.92 13.34 -1.61
CA ALA A 156 9.59 13.54 -0.20
C ALA A 156 8.78 14.82 -0.05
N GLY A 157 7.53 14.69 0.39
CA GLY A 157 6.74 15.84 0.85
C GLY A 157 7.19 16.29 2.24
N LYS A 158 6.54 17.34 2.76
CA LYS A 158 6.81 17.86 4.12
C LYS A 158 6.32 16.95 5.25
N GLN A 159 5.51 15.95 4.93
CA GLN A 159 4.88 15.06 5.91
C GLN A 159 5.72 13.80 6.17
N ARG A 160 5.56 13.21 7.34
CA ARG A 160 6.20 11.96 7.76
C ARG A 160 6.01 10.82 6.76
N TYR A 161 4.83 10.72 6.15
CA TYR A 161 4.53 9.76 5.08
C TYR A 161 5.55 9.82 3.93
N GLY A 162 5.83 11.02 3.43
CA GLY A 162 6.78 11.19 2.32
C GLY A 162 8.21 10.80 2.70
N ALA A 163 8.63 11.10 3.92
CA ALA A 163 9.95 10.69 4.42
C ALA A 163 10.08 9.17 4.47
N VAL A 164 9.09 8.46 5.04
CA VAL A 164 9.09 6.99 5.10
C VAL A 164 9.04 6.37 3.71
N LEU A 165 8.24 6.95 2.79
CA LEU A 165 8.13 6.48 1.40
C LEU A 165 9.48 6.51 0.67
N VAL A 166 10.20 7.64 0.76
CA VAL A 166 11.52 7.80 0.14
C VAL A 166 12.55 6.89 0.79
N MET A 167 12.53 6.74 2.11
CA MET A 167 13.42 5.82 2.82
C MET A 167 13.21 4.36 2.35
N LEU A 168 11.96 3.89 2.26
CA LEU A 168 11.65 2.55 1.77
C LEU A 168 12.12 2.39 0.32
N TYR A 169 11.78 3.33 -0.56
CA TYR A 169 12.18 3.27 -1.97
C TYR A 169 13.70 3.14 -2.12
N ARG A 170 14.47 4.02 -1.48
CA ARG A 170 15.95 4.02 -1.55
C ARG A 170 16.59 2.78 -0.95
N SER A 171 15.96 2.17 0.04
CA SER A 171 16.49 0.94 0.65
C SER A 171 16.18 -0.31 -0.16
N ILE A 172 15.20 -0.24 -1.07
CA ILE A 172 14.74 -1.37 -1.88
C ILE A 172 15.39 -1.38 -3.26
N THR A 173 15.62 -0.21 -3.86
CA THR A 173 16.09 -0.06 -5.25
C THR A 173 17.59 0.17 -5.36
#